data_39906701a39cf371e5f70b99847cfe2e
#
_entry.id   39906701a39cf371e5f70b99847cfe2e
#
_cell.length_a   1.000
_cell.length_b   1.000
_cell.length_c   1.000
_cell.angle_alpha   90.00
_cell.angle_beta   90.00
_cell.angle_gamma   90.00
#
_symmetry.space_group_name_H-M   'P 1'
#
loop_
_entity.id
_entity.type
_entity.pdbx_description
1 polymer ?
#
loop_
_entity_poly.entity_id
_entity_poly.type
_entity_poly.pdbx_seq_one_letter_code
_entity_poly.pdbx_strand_id
1 'polypeptide(L)'
;AALSILFCSCSETDREVKAAKDLTKRVIPEQSSHFKFVHLEDSTDCFTLESKGDKIIIGGNNANSMAFGLNYYLKNYCLTTVSWNVDDPLYMPKTLPSVPEKVAIEAKAKDRFFLNYCTYGYTMPWWGWKEWSWMIDWMALNGVTQPLNITGEEAVLMKVWEHFGLEQDEIRESFTGPPFLPWNRMMDIDRWKGPLPQKFIDRQAELQKKILERERELDMKPVLPAFNGKVPAAFARLHPEAHIKEVT
;
A
#
# COMPACT_ATOMS: atom_id res chain seq x y z
N ALA A 1 33.07 -33.78 3.20
CA ALA A 1 31.62 -33.76 3.04
C ALA A 1 31.21 -32.35 2.73
N ALA A 2 30.88 -32.05 1.47
CA ALA A 2 30.36 -30.74 1.06
C ALA A 2 28.87 -30.67 1.40
N LEU A 3 28.50 -29.74 2.28
CA LEU A 3 27.13 -29.48 2.65
C LEU A 3 26.51 -28.59 1.53
N SER A 4 25.81 -29.23 0.58
CA SER A 4 25.03 -28.50 -0.42
C SER A 4 23.82 -27.86 0.28
N ILE A 5 23.87 -26.57 0.54
CA ILE A 5 22.72 -25.78 0.96
C ILE A 5 21.83 -25.61 -0.29
N LEU A 6 20.77 -26.39 -0.37
CA LEU A 6 19.70 -26.21 -1.35
C LEU A 6 18.96 -24.91 -0.98
N PHE A 7 19.30 -23.79 -1.64
CA PHE A 7 18.43 -22.64 -1.70
C PHE A 7 17.22 -23.02 -2.56
N CYS A 8 16.11 -23.34 -1.90
CA CYS A 8 14.82 -23.45 -2.56
C CYS A 8 14.41 -22.02 -2.97
N SER A 9 14.81 -21.59 -4.18
CA SER A 9 14.33 -20.34 -4.74
C SER A 9 12.86 -20.57 -5.11
N CYS A 10 11.95 -20.01 -4.31
CA CYS A 10 10.54 -19.93 -4.65
C CYS A 10 10.44 -19.18 -5.98
N SER A 11 9.78 -19.74 -6.99
CA SER A 11 9.56 -19.03 -8.26
C SER A 11 8.72 -17.76 -8.02
N GLU A 12 8.80 -16.80 -8.93
CA GLU A 12 7.99 -15.57 -8.85
C GLU A 12 6.51 -15.92 -8.81
N THR A 13 6.07 -16.84 -9.64
CA THR A 13 4.70 -17.37 -9.70
C THR A 13 4.25 -18.04 -8.39
N ASP A 14 5.12 -18.77 -7.69
CA ASP A 14 4.81 -19.35 -6.38
C ASP A 14 4.63 -18.26 -5.30
N ARG A 15 5.41 -17.18 -5.39
CA ARG A 15 5.31 -16.02 -4.48
C ARG A 15 3.99 -15.29 -4.65
N GLU A 16 3.56 -15.03 -5.88
CA GLU A 16 2.28 -14.38 -6.21
C GLU A 16 1.08 -15.20 -5.73
N VAL A 17 1.07 -16.49 -6.05
CA VAL A 17 0.04 -17.43 -5.56
C VAL A 17 0.00 -17.48 -4.04
N LYS A 18 1.17 -17.47 -3.38
CA LYS A 18 1.26 -17.42 -1.91
C LYS A 18 0.67 -16.11 -1.37
N ALA A 19 1.00 -14.97 -1.95
CA ALA A 19 0.50 -13.66 -1.52
C ALA A 19 -1.05 -13.59 -1.61
N ALA A 20 -1.64 -14.08 -2.71
CA ALA A 20 -3.09 -14.16 -2.88
C ALA A 20 -3.75 -15.09 -1.84
N LYS A 21 -3.13 -16.25 -1.54
CA LYS A 21 -3.61 -17.14 -0.48
C LYS A 21 -3.55 -16.50 0.90
N ASP A 22 -2.46 -15.81 1.21
CA ASP A 22 -2.27 -15.17 2.51
C ASP A 22 -3.23 -13.97 2.68
N LEU A 23 -3.49 -13.19 1.62
CA LEU A 23 -4.54 -12.19 1.61
C LEU A 23 -5.92 -12.82 1.88
N THR A 24 -6.25 -13.92 1.21
CA THR A 24 -7.53 -14.62 1.40
C THR A 24 -7.72 -15.07 2.85
N LYS A 25 -6.66 -15.59 3.49
CA LYS A 25 -6.70 -15.98 4.92
C LYS A 25 -6.93 -14.79 5.85
N ARG A 26 -6.46 -13.60 5.50
CA ARG A 26 -6.69 -12.39 6.30
C ARG A 26 -8.12 -11.87 6.15
N VAL A 27 -8.69 -11.97 4.95
CA VAL A 27 -10.01 -11.41 4.61
C VAL A 27 -11.15 -12.35 4.99
N ILE A 28 -11.02 -13.65 4.68
CA ILE A 28 -12.04 -14.69 4.91
C ILE A 28 -11.41 -15.97 5.48
N PRO A 29 -10.87 -15.93 6.71
CA PRO A 29 -10.07 -17.02 7.26
C PRO A 29 -10.79 -18.38 7.26
N GLU A 30 -12.06 -18.42 7.58
CA GLU A 30 -12.84 -19.67 7.71
C GLU A 30 -13.06 -20.35 6.35
N GLN A 31 -13.26 -19.56 5.27
CA GLN A 31 -13.53 -20.09 3.93
C GLN A 31 -12.28 -20.17 3.06
N SER A 32 -11.13 -19.69 3.54
CA SER A 32 -9.90 -19.55 2.72
C SER A 32 -9.45 -20.86 2.08
N SER A 33 -9.70 -22.02 2.72
CA SER A 33 -9.33 -23.34 2.22
C SER A 33 -10.11 -23.75 0.96
N HIS A 34 -11.25 -23.13 0.67
CA HIS A 34 -12.04 -23.41 -0.53
C HIS A 34 -11.52 -22.73 -1.79
N PHE A 35 -10.56 -21.82 -1.66
CA PHE A 35 -9.99 -21.08 -2.79
C PHE A 35 -8.67 -21.70 -3.25
N LYS A 36 -8.52 -21.81 -4.57
CA LYS A 36 -7.27 -22.21 -5.23
C LYS A 36 -6.86 -21.14 -6.20
N PHE A 37 -5.63 -20.67 -6.10
CA PHE A 37 -5.04 -19.68 -7.00
C PHE A 37 -4.12 -20.34 -8.02
N VAL A 38 -4.15 -19.83 -9.25
CA VAL A 38 -3.34 -20.33 -10.39
C VAL A 38 -2.76 -19.12 -11.12
N HIS A 39 -1.45 -19.16 -11.38
CA HIS A 39 -0.82 -18.14 -12.22
C HIS A 39 -1.24 -18.33 -13.69
N LEU A 40 -1.51 -17.22 -14.38
CA LEU A 40 -1.79 -17.14 -15.81
C LEU A 40 -0.64 -16.41 -16.51
N GLU A 41 -0.17 -16.98 -17.61
CA GLU A 41 0.82 -16.34 -18.47
C GLU A 41 0.11 -15.29 -19.34
N ASP A 42 0.08 -14.03 -18.87
CA ASP A 42 -0.49 -12.90 -19.60
C ASP A 42 0.29 -11.61 -19.28
N SER A 43 0.41 -10.72 -20.25
CA SER A 43 1.08 -9.42 -20.12
C SER A 43 0.16 -8.31 -19.63
N THR A 44 -1.15 -8.55 -19.69
CA THR A 44 -2.20 -7.63 -19.23
C THR A 44 -2.81 -8.13 -17.94
N ASP A 45 -3.07 -7.23 -16.99
CA ASP A 45 -3.75 -7.58 -15.75
C ASP A 45 -5.10 -8.23 -16.05
N CYS A 46 -5.22 -9.49 -15.68
CA CYS A 46 -6.43 -10.28 -15.94
C CYS A 46 -6.68 -11.30 -14.84
N PHE A 47 -7.93 -11.71 -14.71
CA PHE A 47 -8.29 -12.85 -13.88
C PHE A 47 -9.27 -13.79 -14.56
N THR A 48 -9.24 -15.04 -14.14
CA THR A 48 -10.29 -16.03 -14.45
C THR A 48 -10.91 -16.54 -13.15
N LEU A 49 -12.19 -16.94 -13.24
CA LEU A 49 -12.92 -17.47 -12.11
C LEU A 49 -13.80 -18.64 -12.57
N GLU A 50 -13.69 -19.78 -11.89
CA GLU A 50 -14.51 -20.97 -12.16
C GLU A 50 -14.69 -21.81 -10.89
N SER A 51 -15.72 -22.65 -10.86
CA SER A 51 -15.92 -23.68 -9.83
C SER A 51 -15.46 -25.03 -10.32
N LYS A 52 -14.74 -25.78 -9.47
CA LYS A 52 -14.33 -27.16 -9.75
C LYS A 52 -14.49 -28.02 -8.50
N GLY A 53 -15.54 -28.83 -8.47
CA GLY A 53 -15.95 -29.54 -7.26
C GLY A 53 -16.33 -28.55 -6.15
N ASP A 54 -15.73 -28.70 -4.98
CA ASP A 54 -15.92 -27.84 -3.80
C ASP A 54 -15.00 -26.62 -3.77
N LYS A 55 -14.20 -26.41 -4.83
CA LYS A 55 -13.21 -25.34 -4.91
C LYS A 55 -13.63 -24.23 -5.86
N ILE A 56 -13.30 -23.00 -5.46
CA ILE A 56 -13.34 -21.82 -6.31
C ILE A 56 -11.90 -21.61 -6.84
N ILE A 57 -11.73 -21.69 -8.14
CA ILE A 57 -10.44 -21.51 -8.81
C ILE A 57 -10.37 -20.08 -9.33
N ILE A 58 -9.34 -19.36 -8.89
CA ILE A 58 -9.05 -17.99 -9.32
C ILE A 58 -7.70 -18.01 -10.04
N GLY A 59 -7.70 -17.74 -11.34
CA GLY A 59 -6.48 -17.46 -12.10
C GLY A 59 -6.19 -15.98 -12.13
N GLY A 60 -4.92 -15.61 -12.18
CA GLY A 60 -4.48 -14.23 -12.39
C GLY A 60 -3.01 -14.19 -12.82
N ASN A 61 -2.64 -13.16 -13.57
CA ASN A 61 -1.27 -13.00 -14.05
C ASN A 61 -0.31 -12.42 -13.00
N ASN A 62 -0.83 -11.99 -11.84
CA ASN A 62 -0.09 -11.53 -10.68
C ASN A 62 -0.97 -11.59 -9.42
N ALA A 63 -0.41 -11.31 -8.24
CA ALA A 63 -1.14 -11.37 -6.97
C ALA A 63 -2.28 -10.33 -6.89
N ASN A 64 -2.11 -9.14 -7.48
CA ASN A 64 -3.13 -8.09 -7.51
C ASN A 64 -4.36 -8.53 -8.32
N SER A 65 -4.14 -9.11 -9.51
CA SER A 65 -5.19 -9.66 -10.36
C SER A 65 -5.94 -10.82 -9.67
N MET A 66 -5.22 -11.70 -8.97
CA MET A 66 -5.83 -12.78 -8.17
C MET A 66 -6.68 -12.22 -7.03
N ALA A 67 -6.20 -11.19 -6.32
CA ALA A 67 -6.95 -10.52 -5.26
C ALA A 67 -8.23 -9.85 -5.79
N PHE A 68 -8.14 -9.19 -6.94
CA PHE A 68 -9.32 -8.61 -7.60
C PHE A 68 -10.32 -9.69 -8.02
N GLY A 69 -9.87 -10.83 -8.52
CA GLY A 69 -10.72 -12.00 -8.82
C GLY A 69 -11.44 -12.53 -7.58
N LEU A 70 -10.76 -12.56 -6.42
CA LEU A 70 -11.40 -12.88 -5.14
C LEU A 70 -12.51 -11.88 -4.80
N ASN A 71 -12.23 -10.58 -4.88
CA ASN A 71 -13.23 -9.55 -4.60
C ASN A 71 -14.42 -9.61 -5.57
N TYR A 72 -14.16 -9.91 -6.84
CA TYR A 72 -15.21 -10.14 -7.82
C TYR A 72 -16.15 -11.28 -7.39
N TYR A 73 -15.58 -12.40 -6.92
CA TYR A 73 -16.35 -13.52 -6.39
C TYR A 73 -17.15 -13.12 -5.14
N LEU A 74 -16.53 -12.44 -4.19
CA LEU A 74 -17.22 -11.99 -2.98
C LEU A 74 -18.40 -11.07 -3.29
N LYS A 75 -18.22 -10.12 -4.19
CA LYS A 75 -19.27 -9.15 -4.57
C LYS A 75 -20.40 -9.78 -5.37
N ASN A 76 -20.08 -10.59 -6.37
CA ASN A 76 -21.07 -11.03 -7.36
C ASN A 76 -21.75 -12.37 -7.02
N TYR A 77 -21.10 -13.20 -6.22
CA TYR A 77 -21.61 -14.52 -5.84
C TYR A 77 -21.96 -14.62 -4.35
N CYS A 78 -21.12 -14.10 -3.48
CA CYS A 78 -21.40 -14.08 -2.04
C CYS A 78 -22.25 -12.88 -1.60
N LEU A 79 -22.43 -11.87 -2.47
CA LEU A 79 -23.15 -10.62 -2.19
C LEU A 79 -22.58 -9.90 -0.96
N THR A 80 -21.26 -9.97 -0.80
CA THR A 80 -20.51 -9.40 0.32
C THR A 80 -19.51 -8.35 -0.17
N THR A 81 -19.32 -7.30 0.61
CA THR A 81 -18.42 -6.19 0.27
C THR A 81 -17.39 -5.99 1.37
N VAL A 82 -16.12 -5.98 1.01
CA VAL A 82 -15.02 -5.59 1.89
C VAL A 82 -14.91 -4.07 1.94
N SER A 83 -14.97 -3.49 3.12
CA SER A 83 -14.77 -2.05 3.32
C SER A 83 -13.47 -1.79 4.10
N TRP A 84 -12.74 -0.74 3.74
CA TRP A 84 -11.50 -0.39 4.44
C TRP A 84 -11.73 0.35 5.77
N ASN A 85 -12.92 0.87 6.00
CA ASN A 85 -13.28 1.64 7.18
C ASN A 85 -14.28 0.93 8.12
N VAL A 86 -14.47 -0.38 7.94
CA VAL A 86 -15.34 -1.22 8.77
C VAL A 86 -14.55 -2.44 9.23
N ASP A 87 -14.51 -2.65 10.53
CA ASP A 87 -13.79 -3.77 11.19
C ASP A 87 -14.68 -4.99 11.44
N ASP A 88 -15.96 -4.92 11.08
CA ASP A 88 -16.91 -6.03 11.34
C ASP A 88 -16.56 -7.25 10.48
N PRO A 89 -16.76 -8.47 11.01
CA PRO A 89 -16.62 -9.69 10.23
C PRO A 89 -17.50 -9.66 8.98
N LEU A 90 -16.94 -10.11 7.86
CA LEU A 90 -17.68 -10.19 6.63
C LEU A 90 -18.80 -11.24 6.75
N TYR A 91 -20.00 -10.88 6.31
CA TYR A 91 -21.06 -11.87 6.13
C TYR A 91 -20.66 -12.81 4.99
N MET A 92 -20.56 -14.10 5.29
CA MET A 92 -20.28 -15.14 4.29
C MET A 92 -21.40 -16.16 4.28
N PRO A 93 -21.83 -16.63 3.09
CA PRO A 93 -22.82 -17.70 2.99
C PRO A 93 -22.24 -18.99 3.59
N LYS A 94 -23.10 -19.80 4.25
CA LYS A 94 -22.70 -21.11 4.84
C LYS A 94 -22.12 -22.06 3.79
N THR A 95 -22.66 -22.02 2.58
CA THR A 95 -22.16 -22.76 1.42
C THR A 95 -21.76 -21.75 0.36
N LEU A 96 -20.52 -21.83 -0.09
CA LEU A 96 -20.02 -20.93 -1.13
C LEU A 96 -20.77 -21.18 -2.44
N PRO A 97 -21.37 -20.14 -3.08
CA PRO A 97 -22.05 -20.27 -4.34
C PRO A 97 -21.12 -20.76 -5.46
N SER A 98 -21.60 -21.65 -6.31
CA SER A 98 -20.86 -22.06 -7.49
C SER A 98 -20.85 -20.96 -8.55
N VAL A 99 -19.81 -20.96 -9.36
CA VAL A 99 -19.66 -20.10 -10.55
C VAL A 99 -20.20 -20.92 -11.74
N PRO A 100 -21.39 -20.59 -12.28
CA PRO A 100 -22.06 -21.43 -13.28
C PRO A 100 -21.29 -21.54 -14.60
N GLU A 101 -20.68 -20.42 -15.02
CA GLU A 101 -19.88 -20.31 -16.24
C GLU A 101 -18.54 -19.65 -15.91
N LYS A 102 -17.48 -20.09 -16.58
CA LYS A 102 -16.16 -19.50 -16.39
C LYS A 102 -16.18 -18.01 -16.74
N VAL A 103 -15.72 -17.19 -15.80
CA VAL A 103 -15.53 -15.76 -16.00
C VAL A 103 -14.07 -15.51 -16.39
N ALA A 104 -13.85 -14.62 -17.36
CA ALA A 104 -12.53 -14.10 -17.71
C ALA A 104 -12.65 -12.58 -17.94
N ILE A 105 -11.86 -11.80 -17.20
CA ILE A 105 -11.89 -10.34 -17.29
C ILE A 105 -10.46 -9.81 -17.35
N GLU A 106 -10.26 -8.91 -18.30
CA GLU A 106 -9.02 -8.14 -18.49
C GLU A 106 -9.19 -6.71 -17.99
N ALA A 107 -8.14 -6.13 -17.42
CA ALA A 107 -8.16 -4.74 -16.96
C ALA A 107 -8.14 -3.79 -18.16
N LYS A 108 -9.02 -2.80 -18.16
CA LYS A 108 -9.08 -1.76 -19.21
C LYS A 108 -8.00 -0.69 -19.06
N ALA A 109 -7.45 -0.53 -17.86
CA ALA A 109 -6.39 0.42 -17.54
C ALA A 109 -5.22 -0.30 -16.87
N LYS A 110 -4.00 -0.04 -17.36
CA LYS A 110 -2.77 -0.60 -16.81
C LYS A 110 -2.47 -0.01 -15.44
N ASP A 111 -2.59 1.31 -15.32
CA ASP A 111 -2.26 2.07 -14.13
C ASP A 111 -3.54 2.50 -13.41
N ARG A 112 -3.71 2.04 -12.17
CA ARG A 112 -4.88 2.32 -11.33
C ARG A 112 -4.39 2.94 -10.03
N PHE A 113 -4.32 4.29 -10.05
CA PHE A 113 -3.81 5.11 -8.96
C PHE A 113 -4.83 5.29 -7.84
N PHE A 114 -4.36 5.27 -6.62
CA PHE A 114 -5.10 5.56 -5.39
C PHE A 114 -4.09 6.00 -4.34
N LEU A 115 -4.22 7.04 -3.77
CA LEU A 115 -4.96 7.85 -2.87
C LEU A 115 -4.61 9.33 -3.18
N ASN A 116 -4.98 10.29 -2.32
CA ASN A 116 -4.54 11.69 -2.38
C ASN A 116 -3.88 12.14 -1.07
N TYR A 117 -3.15 13.27 -1.11
CA TYR A 117 -2.43 13.81 0.04
C TYR A 117 -3.35 14.11 1.23
N CYS A 118 -4.48 14.77 1.00
CA CYS A 118 -5.36 15.25 2.07
C CYS A 118 -5.90 14.14 2.96
N THR A 119 -6.22 12.97 2.38
CA THR A 119 -6.73 11.81 3.12
C THR A 119 -5.77 11.36 4.24
N TYR A 120 -4.48 11.48 4.02
CA TYR A 120 -3.47 11.19 5.04
C TYR A 120 -3.57 12.08 6.28
N GLY A 121 -4.02 13.33 6.13
CA GLY A 121 -4.23 14.26 7.24
C GLY A 121 -5.58 14.11 7.94
N TYR A 122 -6.61 13.68 7.22
CA TYR A 122 -7.95 13.53 7.80
C TYR A 122 -8.17 12.19 8.50
N THR A 123 -7.73 11.10 7.89
CA THR A 123 -8.08 9.74 8.35
C THR A 123 -6.87 9.00 8.93
N MET A 124 -5.67 9.21 8.38
CA MET A 124 -4.52 8.32 8.56
C MET A 124 -3.37 8.82 9.45
N PRO A 125 -3.42 10.02 10.12
CA PRO A 125 -2.25 10.55 10.84
C PRO A 125 -1.74 9.62 11.94
N TRP A 126 -2.66 8.84 12.53
CA TRP A 126 -2.39 7.98 13.69
C TRP A 126 -2.43 6.49 13.38
N TRP A 127 -2.60 6.13 12.10
CA TRP A 127 -2.63 4.75 11.68
C TRP A 127 -1.31 4.04 11.99
N GLY A 128 -1.47 2.80 12.47
CA GLY A 128 -0.39 1.85 12.62
C GLY A 128 -0.45 0.74 11.57
N TRP A 129 0.26 -0.34 11.82
CA TRP A 129 0.31 -1.47 10.89
C TRP A 129 -1.05 -2.17 10.73
N LYS A 130 -1.89 -2.23 11.77
CA LYS A 130 -3.21 -2.85 11.70
C LYS A 130 -4.06 -2.21 10.61
N GLU A 131 -4.21 -0.90 10.65
CA GLU A 131 -5.03 -0.12 9.72
C GLU A 131 -4.43 -0.15 8.31
N TRP A 132 -3.12 0.06 8.19
CA TRP A 132 -2.45 0.04 6.90
C TRP A 132 -2.48 -1.35 6.24
N SER A 133 -2.29 -2.43 6.97
CA SER A 133 -2.33 -3.77 6.40
C SER A 133 -3.71 -4.09 5.82
N TRP A 134 -4.79 -3.65 6.49
CA TRP A 134 -6.15 -3.79 6.00
C TRP A 134 -6.42 -2.93 4.77
N MET A 135 -5.95 -1.67 4.77
CA MET A 135 -6.07 -0.77 3.62
C MET A 135 -5.35 -1.34 2.38
N ILE A 136 -4.16 -1.91 2.55
CA ILE A 136 -3.41 -2.50 1.43
C ILE A 136 -4.13 -3.73 0.88
N ASP A 137 -4.66 -4.59 1.74
CA ASP A 137 -5.47 -5.74 1.31
C ASP A 137 -6.73 -5.28 0.56
N TRP A 138 -7.39 -4.21 1.05
CA TRP A 138 -8.52 -3.60 0.36
C TRP A 138 -8.13 -3.00 -0.99
N MET A 139 -6.99 -2.32 -1.08
CA MET A 139 -6.48 -1.79 -2.35
C MET A 139 -6.26 -2.91 -3.37
N ALA A 140 -5.63 -4.02 -2.98
CA ALA A 140 -5.43 -5.18 -3.85
C ALA A 140 -6.76 -5.79 -4.30
N LEU A 141 -7.71 -5.97 -3.38
CA LEU A 141 -9.06 -6.45 -3.68
C LEU A 141 -9.82 -5.55 -4.68
N ASN A 142 -9.49 -4.27 -4.74
CA ASN A 142 -10.08 -3.31 -5.67
C ASN A 142 -9.18 -3.00 -6.88
N GLY A 143 -8.11 -3.76 -7.08
CA GLY A 143 -7.27 -3.70 -8.26
C GLY A 143 -6.40 -2.44 -8.35
N VAL A 144 -6.10 -1.78 -7.22
CA VAL A 144 -5.16 -0.67 -7.18
C VAL A 144 -3.76 -1.19 -7.49
N THR A 145 -3.10 -0.58 -8.48
CA THR A 145 -1.71 -0.95 -8.86
C THR A 145 -0.69 0.10 -8.46
N GLN A 146 -1.12 1.33 -8.21
CA GLN A 146 -0.24 2.47 -7.92
C GLN A 146 -0.74 3.25 -6.69
N PRO A 147 -0.50 2.74 -5.47
CA PRO A 147 -0.83 3.47 -4.25
C PRO A 147 0.11 4.66 -4.04
N LEU A 148 -0.43 5.82 -3.63
CA LEU A 148 0.38 6.94 -3.16
C LEU A 148 1.03 6.57 -1.82
N ASN A 149 2.32 6.80 -1.69
CA ASN A 149 3.10 6.51 -0.48
C ASN A 149 3.83 7.75 0.00
N ILE A 150 3.31 8.35 1.07
CA ILE A 150 3.90 9.53 1.71
C ILE A 150 4.17 9.33 3.22
N THR A 151 3.85 8.15 3.76
CA THR A 151 4.19 7.80 5.14
C THR A 151 5.71 7.78 5.31
N GLY A 152 6.23 8.42 6.36
CA GLY A 152 7.66 8.42 6.67
C GLY A 152 8.53 9.28 5.74
N GLU A 153 7.97 10.14 4.91
CA GLU A 153 8.70 11.08 4.06
C GLU A 153 9.62 11.99 4.88
N GLU A 154 9.19 12.39 6.08
CA GLU A 154 9.96 13.23 6.99
C GLU A 154 11.29 12.58 7.39
N ALA A 155 11.36 11.26 7.51
CA ALA A 155 12.60 10.56 7.81
C ALA A 155 13.63 10.62 6.65
N VAL A 156 13.14 10.72 5.42
CA VAL A 156 13.98 10.95 4.24
C VAL A 156 14.44 12.39 4.21
N LEU A 157 13.53 13.33 4.43
CA LEU A 157 13.84 14.76 4.48
C LEU A 157 14.82 15.11 5.60
N MET A 158 14.71 14.48 6.79
CA MET A 158 15.72 14.62 7.84
C MET A 158 17.13 14.37 7.31
N LYS A 159 17.34 13.21 6.65
CA LYS A 159 18.67 12.85 6.10
C LYS A 159 19.11 13.78 4.99
N VAL A 160 18.20 14.26 4.16
CA VAL A 160 18.51 15.21 3.09
C VAL A 160 19.00 16.52 3.67
N TRP A 161 18.28 17.10 4.63
CA TRP A 161 18.63 18.40 5.18
C TRP A 161 19.86 18.34 6.12
N GLU A 162 20.06 17.23 6.83
CA GLU A 162 21.32 16.98 7.56
C GLU A 162 22.52 16.95 6.60
N HIS A 163 22.37 16.35 5.42
CA HIS A 163 23.41 16.34 4.39
C HIS A 163 23.77 17.76 3.91
N PHE A 164 22.80 18.68 3.91
CA PHE A 164 23.02 20.10 3.63
C PHE A 164 23.44 20.93 4.84
N GLY A 165 23.73 20.31 5.97
CA GLY A 165 24.31 20.95 7.15
C GLY A 165 23.31 21.57 8.12
N LEU A 166 22.02 21.24 8.03
CA LEU A 166 21.03 21.69 9.00
C LEU A 166 21.05 20.79 10.24
N GLU A 167 20.81 21.40 11.40
CA GLU A 167 20.67 20.67 12.65
C GLU A 167 19.29 19.98 12.73
N GLN A 168 19.24 18.84 13.41
CA GLN A 168 18.01 18.03 13.51
C GLN A 168 16.81 18.81 14.07
N ASP A 169 17.05 19.69 15.04
CA ASP A 169 15.99 20.52 15.63
C ASP A 169 15.44 21.54 14.63
N GLU A 170 16.32 22.20 13.86
CA GLU A 170 15.92 23.13 12.79
C GLU A 170 15.07 22.43 11.72
N ILE A 171 15.43 21.19 11.38
CA ILE A 171 14.66 20.40 10.42
C ILE A 171 13.29 20.04 10.99
N ARG A 172 13.23 19.54 12.23
CA ARG A 172 11.97 19.16 12.87
C ARG A 172 11.04 20.35 13.10
N GLU A 173 11.56 21.54 13.33
CA GLU A 173 10.79 22.78 13.42
C GLU A 173 10.15 23.18 12.10
N SER A 174 10.72 22.78 10.95
CA SER A 174 10.15 23.05 9.64
C SER A 174 8.92 22.18 9.31
N PHE A 175 8.75 21.08 10.05
CA PHE A 175 7.58 20.21 9.89
C PHE A 175 6.40 20.70 10.71
N THR A 176 5.20 20.37 10.26
CA THR A 176 3.96 20.56 11.03
C THR A 176 3.72 19.41 11.99
N GLY A 177 2.74 19.54 12.88
CA GLY A 177 2.20 18.41 13.64
C GLY A 177 1.57 17.34 12.71
N PRO A 178 1.44 16.09 13.18
CA PRO A 178 1.08 14.94 12.34
C PRO A 178 -0.16 15.11 11.45
N PRO A 179 -1.29 15.66 11.92
CA PRO A 179 -2.48 15.80 11.07
C PRO A 179 -2.30 16.80 9.92
N PHE A 180 -1.29 17.67 10.01
CA PHE A 180 -1.08 18.77 9.05
C PHE A 180 0.05 18.49 8.05
N LEU A 181 0.74 17.35 8.18
CA LEU A 181 1.84 16.97 7.29
C LEU A 181 1.48 16.97 5.79
N PRO A 182 0.29 16.51 5.35
CA PRO A 182 -0.08 16.59 3.93
C PRO A 182 -0.02 18.01 3.37
N TRP A 183 -0.51 19.00 4.11
CA TRP A 183 -0.48 20.41 3.69
C TRP A 183 0.92 21.02 3.78
N ASN A 184 1.74 20.56 4.73
CA ASN A 184 3.14 20.91 4.78
C ASN A 184 3.89 20.41 3.53
N ARG A 185 3.63 19.17 3.10
CA ARG A 185 4.19 18.58 1.89
C ARG A 185 3.69 19.24 0.61
N MET A 186 2.46 19.74 0.59
CA MET A 186 1.90 20.52 -0.53
C MET A 186 2.33 22.00 -0.52
N MET A 187 3.14 22.43 0.44
CA MET A 187 3.63 23.80 0.62
C MET A 187 2.56 24.82 1.08
N ASP A 188 1.40 24.35 1.55
CA ASP A 188 0.31 25.23 1.97
C ASP A 188 0.52 25.81 3.37
N ILE A 189 1.14 25.04 4.28
CA ILE A 189 1.40 25.46 5.65
C ILE A 189 2.81 25.07 6.12
N ASP A 190 3.36 25.83 7.06
CA ASP A 190 4.67 25.61 7.66
C ASP A 190 4.61 25.70 9.18
N ARG A 191 5.44 24.92 9.87
CA ARG A 191 5.64 24.99 11.35
C ARG A 191 4.40 24.87 12.22
N TRP A 192 3.22 24.62 11.66
CA TRP A 192 1.97 24.59 12.39
C TRP A 192 1.90 23.40 13.36
N LYS A 193 1.81 23.69 14.67
CA LYS A 193 1.74 22.66 15.70
C LYS A 193 2.96 21.69 15.74
N GLY A 194 4.10 22.15 15.22
CA GLY A 194 5.41 21.51 15.42
C GLY A 194 6.09 21.91 16.75
N PRO A 195 7.35 21.54 16.98
CA PRO A 195 8.16 20.67 16.12
C PRO A 195 7.68 19.22 16.11
N LEU A 196 7.92 18.52 15.00
CA LEU A 196 7.56 17.10 14.88
C LEU A 196 8.48 16.24 15.76
N PRO A 197 7.95 15.41 16.68
CA PRO A 197 8.78 14.58 17.54
C PRO A 197 9.58 13.53 16.78
N GLN A 198 10.87 13.36 17.09
CA GLN A 198 11.74 12.36 16.46
C GLN A 198 11.13 10.94 16.53
N LYS A 199 10.59 10.56 17.69
CA LYS A 199 9.93 9.26 17.87
C LYS A 199 8.78 9.03 16.89
N PHE A 200 8.07 10.09 16.48
CA PHE A 200 7.02 9.96 15.45
C PHE A 200 7.66 9.69 14.09
N ILE A 201 8.70 10.44 13.72
CA ILE A 201 9.42 10.28 12.45
C ILE A 201 9.96 8.85 12.32
N ASP A 202 10.65 8.36 13.36
CA ASP A 202 11.22 7.00 13.37
C ASP A 202 10.14 5.92 13.20
N ARG A 203 9.03 6.06 13.94
CA ARG A 203 7.91 5.12 13.85
C ARG A 203 7.28 5.12 12.47
N GLN A 204 7.12 6.27 11.84
CA GLN A 204 6.56 6.36 10.50
C GLN A 204 7.52 5.76 9.45
N ALA A 205 8.83 5.90 9.62
CA ALA A 205 9.82 5.27 8.76
C ALA A 205 9.75 3.74 8.82
N GLU A 206 9.65 3.16 10.02
CA GLU A 206 9.49 1.72 10.18
C GLU A 206 8.14 1.20 9.66
N LEU A 207 7.08 1.98 9.82
CA LEU A 207 5.77 1.67 9.26
C LEU A 207 5.82 1.65 7.73
N GLN A 208 6.47 2.63 7.12
CA GLN A 208 6.60 2.71 5.66
C GLN A 208 7.33 1.49 5.05
N LYS A 209 8.34 0.97 5.71
CA LYS A 209 9.01 -0.27 5.27
C LYS A 209 8.02 -1.42 5.13
N LYS A 210 7.17 -1.63 6.15
CA LYS A 210 6.15 -2.68 6.14
C LYS A 210 5.08 -2.45 5.07
N ILE A 211 4.69 -1.19 4.85
CA ILE A 211 3.75 -0.81 3.77
C ILE A 211 4.32 -1.22 2.42
N LEU A 212 5.55 -0.79 2.12
CA LEU A 212 6.21 -1.08 0.85
C LEU A 212 6.44 -2.58 0.62
N GLU A 213 6.78 -3.34 1.67
CA GLU A 213 6.93 -4.79 1.60
C GLU A 213 5.60 -5.47 1.21
N ARG A 214 4.50 -5.12 1.90
CA ARG A 214 3.18 -5.69 1.62
C ARG A 214 2.65 -5.29 0.24
N GLU A 215 2.85 -4.05 -0.19
CA GLU A 215 2.44 -3.60 -1.51
C GLU A 215 3.18 -4.37 -2.62
N ARG A 216 4.50 -4.61 -2.46
CA ARG A 216 5.27 -5.43 -3.39
C ARG A 216 4.84 -6.90 -3.41
N GLU A 217 4.49 -7.47 -2.25
CA GLU A 217 3.93 -8.83 -2.17
C GLU A 217 2.66 -8.98 -3.00
N LEU A 218 1.88 -7.89 -3.13
CA LEU A 218 0.61 -7.83 -3.85
C LEU A 218 0.74 -7.16 -5.24
N ASP A 219 1.96 -7.14 -5.80
CA ASP A 219 2.29 -6.61 -7.13
C ASP A 219 1.82 -5.16 -7.36
N MET A 220 1.83 -4.35 -6.31
CA MET A 220 1.62 -2.91 -6.43
C MET A 220 2.96 -2.19 -6.66
N LYS A 221 2.91 -1.08 -7.39
CA LYS A 221 4.04 -0.18 -7.67
C LYS A 221 3.84 1.13 -6.91
N PRO A 222 4.42 1.26 -5.71
CA PRO A 222 4.25 2.46 -4.89
C PRO A 222 4.66 3.73 -5.63
N VAL A 223 3.83 4.76 -5.56
CA VAL A 223 4.13 6.09 -6.09
C VAL A 223 4.63 6.95 -4.95
N LEU A 224 5.89 7.39 -5.05
CA LEU A 224 6.51 8.28 -4.09
C LEU A 224 6.61 9.68 -4.69
N PRO A 225 6.32 10.74 -3.90
CA PRO A 225 6.49 12.09 -4.38
C PRO A 225 7.98 12.41 -4.60
N ALA A 226 8.25 13.25 -5.59
CA ALA A 226 9.55 13.84 -5.79
C ALA A 226 9.70 15.12 -4.93
N PHE A 227 10.92 15.68 -4.92
CA PHE A 227 11.19 16.96 -4.28
C PHE A 227 10.33 18.06 -4.92
N ASN A 228 9.58 18.78 -4.09
CA ASN A 228 8.60 19.79 -4.50
C ASN A 228 9.14 21.23 -4.48
N GLY A 229 10.40 21.43 -4.08
CA GLY A 229 11.03 22.75 -3.97
C GLY A 229 10.94 23.39 -2.59
N LYS A 230 10.21 22.80 -1.62
CA LYS A 230 10.13 23.32 -0.26
C LYS A 230 11.44 23.06 0.50
N VAL A 231 11.97 24.10 1.13
CA VAL A 231 13.17 24.03 1.97
C VAL A 231 12.89 24.58 3.37
N PRO A 232 13.54 24.06 4.44
CA PRO A 232 13.49 24.67 5.77
C PRO A 232 14.01 26.11 5.74
N ALA A 233 13.43 27.01 6.54
CA ALA A 233 13.87 28.40 6.60
C ALA A 233 15.37 28.54 6.97
N ALA A 234 15.90 27.64 7.80
CA ALA A 234 17.30 27.59 8.16
C ALA A 234 18.25 27.35 6.96
N PHE A 235 17.76 26.76 5.87
CA PHE A 235 18.54 26.50 4.66
C PHE A 235 19.14 27.79 4.07
N ALA A 236 18.38 28.91 4.08
CA ALA A 236 18.84 30.19 3.56
C ALA A 236 20.11 30.72 4.26
N ARG A 237 20.28 30.40 5.54
CA ARG A 237 21.45 30.82 6.33
C ARG A 237 22.72 30.11 5.87
N LEU A 238 22.63 28.85 5.49
CA LEU A 238 23.75 28.00 5.08
C LEU A 238 24.04 28.12 3.57
N HIS A 239 23.05 28.48 2.78
CA HIS A 239 23.09 28.56 1.34
C HIS A 239 22.59 29.92 0.84
N PRO A 240 23.31 31.02 1.13
CA PRO A 240 22.91 32.37 0.74
C PRO A 240 22.88 32.61 -0.78
N GLU A 241 23.53 31.75 -1.54
CA GLU A 241 23.50 31.73 -3.00
C GLU A 241 22.16 31.20 -3.58
N ALA A 242 21.37 30.51 -2.78
CA ALA A 242 20.10 29.93 -3.23
C ALA A 242 19.01 31.02 -3.34
N HIS A 243 18.30 31.02 -4.45
CA HIS A 243 17.16 31.91 -4.66
C HIS A 243 15.90 31.34 -3.98
N ILE A 244 15.68 31.68 -2.70
CA ILE A 244 14.56 31.24 -1.92
C ILE A 244 13.51 32.36 -1.88
N LYS A 245 12.24 31.98 -2.12
CA LYS A 245 11.08 32.87 -1.95
C LYS A 245 10.21 32.38 -0.81
N GLU A 246 9.81 33.29 0.08
CA GLU A 246 8.69 32.99 0.97
C GLU A 246 7.41 32.96 0.17
N VAL A 247 6.63 31.90 0.37
CA VAL A 247 5.27 31.80 -0.17
C VAL A 247 4.33 32.27 0.93
N THR A 248 3.69 33.40 0.69
CA THR A 248 2.69 34.01 1.61
C THR A 248 1.28 33.63 1.19
#